data_b3f7ab3a4b179ac038a57475c7d14eb3
#
_entry.id   b3f7ab3a4b179ac038a57475c7d14eb3
#
_cell.length_a   1.000
_cell.length_b   1.000
_cell.length_c   1.000
_cell.angle_alpha   90.00
_cell.angle_beta   90.00
_cell.angle_gamma   90.00
#
_symmetry.space_group_name_H-M   'P 1'
#
loop_
_entity.id
_entity.type
_entity.pdbx_description
1 polymer ?
#
loop_
_entity_poly.entity_id
_entity_poly.type
_entity_poly.pdbx_seq_one_letter_code
_entity_poly.pdbx_strand_id
1 'polypeptide(L)'
;FSLALHMAESLGYKESYLGIPGHQVSFIGHGIGYELIEPPIIAHGKEDLLLPGMTVALEPKFVFEDAFSAGMESVFLVTDTGARLISQTPSEIFII
;
A
#
# COMPACT_ATOMS: atom_id res chain seq x y z
N PHE A 1 2.90 -7.56 -2.48
CA PHE A 1 1.53 -7.80 -1.99
C PHE A 1 1.50 -8.86 -0.89
N SER A 2 1.96 -10.08 -1.17
CA SER A 2 1.86 -11.24 -0.25
C SER A 2 2.47 -10.99 1.12
N LEU A 3 3.61 -10.31 1.20
CA LEU A 3 4.25 -9.97 2.47
C LEU A 3 3.32 -9.08 3.33
N ALA A 4 2.73 -8.05 2.74
CA ALA A 4 1.83 -7.14 3.45
C ALA A 4 0.56 -7.85 3.95
N LEU A 5 0.00 -8.73 3.13
CA LEU A 5 -1.14 -9.57 3.53
C LEU A 5 -0.77 -10.49 4.71
N HIS A 6 0.39 -11.14 4.66
CA HIS A 6 0.88 -11.99 5.73
C HIS A 6 1.10 -11.20 7.04
N MET A 7 1.61 -9.98 6.95
CA MET A 7 1.75 -9.10 8.13
C MET A 7 0.39 -8.74 8.72
N ALA A 8 -0.60 -8.37 7.91
CA ALA A 8 -1.96 -8.09 8.38
C ALA A 8 -2.59 -9.32 9.05
N GLU A 9 -2.39 -10.50 8.48
CA GLU A 9 -2.85 -11.77 9.04
C GLU A 9 -2.19 -12.07 10.40
N SER A 10 -0.88 -11.91 10.51
CA SER A 10 -0.12 -12.14 11.75
C SER A 10 -0.54 -11.20 12.89
N LEU A 11 -1.03 -10.01 12.56
CA LEU A 11 -1.56 -9.03 13.49
C LEU A 11 -3.05 -9.25 13.83
N GLY A 12 -3.71 -10.24 13.22
CA GLY A 12 -5.12 -10.56 13.45
C GLY A 12 -6.11 -9.68 12.67
N TYR A 13 -5.66 -8.96 11.64
CA TYR A 13 -6.49 -8.01 10.88
C TYR A 13 -6.75 -8.44 9.43
N LYS A 14 -6.58 -9.72 9.11
CA LYS A 14 -6.78 -10.24 7.76
C LYS A 14 -8.14 -9.86 7.15
N GLU A 15 -9.19 -10.03 7.94
CA GLU A 15 -10.58 -9.80 7.49
C GLU A 15 -10.88 -8.33 7.17
N SER A 16 -10.17 -7.40 7.81
CA SER A 16 -10.33 -5.96 7.62
C SER A 16 -9.32 -5.37 6.62
N TYR A 17 -8.35 -6.18 6.16
CA TYR A 17 -7.28 -5.68 5.30
C TYR A 17 -7.77 -5.45 3.88
N LEU A 18 -7.56 -4.24 3.37
CA LEU A 18 -7.93 -3.77 2.02
C LEU A 18 -9.44 -3.74 1.72
N GLY A 19 -10.28 -3.83 2.71
CA GLY A 19 -11.73 -3.79 2.57
C GLY A 19 -12.45 -4.67 3.58
N ILE A 20 -13.77 -4.68 3.53
CA ILE A 20 -14.59 -5.61 4.31
C ILE A 20 -14.62 -6.99 3.63
N PRO A 21 -14.91 -8.07 4.36
CA PRO A 21 -14.98 -9.41 3.81
C PRO A 21 -15.85 -9.49 2.56
N GLY A 22 -15.33 -10.07 1.48
CA GLY A 22 -16.01 -10.19 0.19
C GLY A 22 -15.95 -8.96 -0.71
N HIS A 23 -15.42 -7.83 -0.22
CA HIS A 23 -15.26 -6.57 -0.98
C HIS A 23 -13.84 -6.01 -0.86
N GLN A 24 -12.87 -6.85 -0.59
CA GLN A 24 -11.47 -6.47 -0.48
C GLN A 24 -10.86 -6.19 -1.85
N VAL A 25 -10.08 -5.12 -1.95
CA VAL A 25 -9.31 -4.85 -3.17
C VAL A 25 -8.05 -5.70 -3.21
N SER A 26 -7.57 -6.00 -4.41
CA SER A 26 -6.45 -6.89 -4.62
C SER A 26 -5.09 -6.18 -4.84
N PHE A 27 -5.02 -4.89 -4.60
CA PHE A 27 -3.78 -4.11 -4.76
C PHE A 27 -3.49 -3.27 -3.52
N ILE A 28 -2.23 -2.91 -3.31
CA ILE A 28 -1.75 -2.09 -2.19
C ILE A 28 -0.94 -0.89 -2.64
N GLY A 29 -0.72 -0.74 -3.93
CA GLY A 29 0.06 0.36 -4.45
C GLY A 29 0.18 0.33 -5.97
N HIS A 30 0.74 1.39 -6.50
CA HIS A 30 0.88 1.62 -7.94
C HIS A 30 2.03 2.58 -8.24
N GLY A 31 2.46 2.58 -9.47
CA GLY A 31 3.33 3.63 -9.99
C GLY A 31 2.63 4.99 -9.94
N ILE A 32 3.40 6.03 -9.74
CA ILE A 32 2.94 7.42 -9.78
C ILE A 32 3.98 8.27 -10.51
N GLY A 33 3.58 8.95 -11.55
CA GLY A 33 4.49 9.72 -12.39
C GLY A 33 3.72 10.71 -13.26
N TYR A 34 3.57 10.41 -14.55
CA TYR A 34 2.74 11.20 -15.44
C TYR A 34 1.26 11.13 -15.03
N GLU A 35 0.83 9.95 -14.63
CA GLU A 35 -0.52 9.72 -14.15
C GLU A 35 -0.53 9.46 -12.66
N LEU A 36 -1.69 9.71 -12.03
CA LEU A 36 -1.88 9.43 -10.61
C LEU A 36 -1.72 7.94 -10.33
N ILE A 37 -2.24 7.09 -11.21
CA ILE A 37 -2.14 5.63 -11.14
C ILE A 37 -1.63 5.13 -12.48
N GLU A 38 -0.44 4.54 -12.47
CA GLU A 38 0.20 3.95 -13.64
C GLU A 38 0.98 2.67 -13.25
N PRO A 39 1.37 1.82 -14.20
CA PRO A 39 2.24 0.69 -13.89
C PRO A 39 3.58 1.15 -13.26
N PRO A 40 4.18 0.30 -12.39
CA PRO A 40 3.75 -1.03 -11.99
C PRO A 40 2.59 -1.02 -11.00
N ILE A 41 1.73 -2.05 -11.04
CA ILE A 41 0.66 -2.23 -10.07
C ILE A 41 1.08 -3.29 -9.04
N ILE A 42 1.11 -2.91 -7.77
CA ILE A 42 1.50 -3.79 -6.67
C ILE A 42 0.26 -4.50 -6.15
N ALA A 43 -0.06 -5.63 -6.77
CA ALA A 43 -1.31 -6.35 -6.57
C ALA A 43 -1.10 -7.86 -6.43
N HIS A 44 -2.13 -8.55 -5.97
CA HIS A 44 -2.13 -10.00 -5.93
C HIS A 44 -1.97 -10.59 -7.35
N GLY A 45 -1.04 -11.52 -7.50
CA GLY A 45 -0.80 -12.20 -8.78
C GLY A 45 -0.12 -11.35 -9.86
N LYS A 46 0.32 -10.13 -9.54
CA LYS A 46 1.17 -9.31 -10.41
C LYS A 46 2.64 -9.56 -10.15
N GLU A 47 3.40 -9.66 -11.23
CA GLU A 47 4.84 -9.90 -11.21
C GLU A 47 5.62 -8.75 -11.89
N ASP A 48 5.05 -7.55 -11.85
CA ASP A 48 5.71 -6.36 -12.36
C ASP A 48 7.02 -6.11 -11.60
N LEU A 49 8.08 -5.84 -12.34
CA LEU A 49 9.37 -5.52 -11.74
C LEU A 49 9.41 -4.07 -11.28
N LEU A 50 9.89 -3.87 -10.06
CA LEU A 50 10.21 -2.54 -9.56
C LEU A 50 11.65 -2.21 -9.95
N LEU A 51 11.83 -1.29 -10.89
CA LEU A 51 13.15 -0.89 -11.38
C LEU A 51 13.62 0.40 -10.71
N PRO A 52 14.93 0.55 -10.48
CA PRO A 52 15.50 1.79 -9.95
C PRO A 52 15.07 3.02 -10.76
N GLY A 53 14.71 4.08 -10.05
CA GLY A 53 14.17 5.31 -10.64
C GLY A 53 12.65 5.39 -10.73
N MET A 54 11.94 4.28 -10.53
CA MET A 54 10.48 4.29 -10.45
C MET A 54 10.01 4.92 -9.14
N THR A 55 8.92 5.67 -9.20
CA THR A 55 8.19 6.16 -8.03
C THR A 55 6.91 5.36 -7.85
N VAL A 56 6.66 4.88 -6.64
CA VAL A 56 5.49 4.07 -6.30
C VAL A 56 4.80 4.60 -5.07
N ALA A 57 3.48 4.66 -5.10
CA ALA A 57 2.65 4.92 -3.95
C ALA A 57 2.23 3.59 -3.31
N LEU A 58 2.35 3.49 -1.99
CA LEU A 58 1.80 2.39 -1.19
C LEU A 58 0.69 2.94 -0.32
N GLU A 59 -0.48 2.32 -0.40
CA GLU A 59 -1.71 2.79 0.26
C GLU A 59 -2.45 1.66 0.99
N PRO A 60 -1.80 0.89 1.86
CA PRO A 60 -2.48 -0.14 2.64
C PRO A 60 -3.52 0.49 3.57
N LYS A 61 -4.64 -0.21 3.73
CA LYS A 61 -5.73 0.24 4.61
C LYS A 61 -6.41 -0.92 5.30
N PHE A 62 -7.02 -0.62 6.43
CA PHE A 62 -7.95 -1.49 7.15
C PHE A 62 -9.33 -0.88 7.13
N VAL A 63 -10.34 -1.68 6.90
CA VAL A 63 -11.74 -1.25 6.90
C VAL A 63 -12.52 -2.09 7.90
N PHE A 64 -13.10 -1.43 8.88
CA PHE A 64 -13.94 -2.05 9.90
C PHE A 64 -15.39 -1.70 9.58
N GLU A 65 -16.17 -2.71 9.18
CA GLU A 65 -17.55 -2.55 8.73
C GLU A 65 -18.38 -1.83 9.79
N ASP A 66 -19.19 -0.88 9.34
CA ASP A 66 -20.06 -0.03 10.17
C ASP A 66 -19.35 0.80 11.26
N ALA A 67 -18.02 0.90 11.20
CA ALA A 67 -17.23 1.63 12.18
C ALA A 67 -16.33 2.71 11.55
N PHE A 68 -15.19 2.34 11.01
CA PHE A 68 -14.23 3.29 10.42
C PHE A 68 -13.27 2.58 9.46
N SER A 69 -12.50 3.38 8.77
CA SER A 69 -11.32 2.89 8.04
C SER A 69 -10.07 3.65 8.48
N ALA A 70 -8.94 2.97 8.44
CA ALA A 70 -7.64 3.56 8.68
C ALA A 70 -6.67 3.14 7.57
N GLY A 71 -5.99 4.09 6.97
CA GLY A 71 -5.01 3.84 5.92
C GLY A 71 -3.93 4.90 5.93
N MET A 72 -2.82 4.57 5.32
CA MET A 72 -1.71 5.49 5.11
C MET A 72 -1.25 5.35 3.68
N GLU A 73 -0.94 6.48 3.07
CA GLU A 73 -0.35 6.51 1.74
C GLU A 73 1.03 7.15 1.83
N SER A 74 2.00 6.50 1.23
CA SER A 74 3.38 7.00 1.17
C SER A 74 3.98 6.72 -0.19
N VAL A 75 4.75 7.67 -0.69
CA VAL A 75 5.45 7.56 -1.98
C VAL A 75 6.91 7.23 -1.75
N PHE A 76 7.39 6.24 -2.49
CA PHE A 76 8.75 5.75 -2.44
C PHE A 76 9.44 5.86 -3.79
N LEU A 77 10.72 6.18 -3.77
CA LEU A 77 11.60 6.03 -4.91
C LEU A 77 12.29 4.66 -4.84
N VAL A 78 12.14 3.86 -5.87
CA VAL A 78 12.88 2.59 -6.00
C VAL A 78 14.35 2.89 -6.30
N THR A 79 15.26 2.23 -5.58
CA THR A 79 16.71 2.38 -5.71
C THR A 79 17.35 1.04 -6.06
N ASP A 80 18.64 1.02 -6.38
CA ASP A 80 19.39 -0.22 -6.67
C ASP A 80 19.42 -1.19 -5.47
N THR A 81 19.23 -0.71 -4.25
CA THR A 81 19.36 -1.51 -3.03
C THR A 81 18.07 -1.61 -2.23
N GLY A 82 16.96 -1.08 -2.73
CA GLY A 82 15.67 -1.11 -2.02
C GLY A 82 14.78 0.07 -2.41
N ALA A 83 14.24 0.77 -1.42
CA ALA A 83 13.39 1.93 -1.65
C ALA A 83 13.67 3.04 -0.63
N ARG A 84 13.50 4.26 -1.07
CA ARG A 84 13.64 5.46 -0.23
C ARG A 84 12.31 6.19 -0.14
N LEU A 85 11.84 6.46 1.07
CA LEU A 85 10.65 7.27 1.31
C LEU A 85 10.89 8.70 0.82
N ILE A 86 9.98 9.23 0.01
CA ILE A 86 10.00 10.64 -0.44
C ILE A 86 8.84 11.46 0.12
N SER A 87 7.77 10.83 0.61
CA SER A 87 6.75 11.54 1.40
C SER A 87 7.39 12.14 2.65
N GLN A 88 7.06 13.41 2.94
CA GLN A 88 7.63 14.14 4.09
C GLN A 88 6.71 14.14 5.31
N THR A 89 5.42 13.87 5.11
CA THR A 89 4.47 13.75 6.22
C THR A 89 4.80 12.53 7.07
N PRO A 90 4.96 12.68 8.39
CA PRO A 90 5.20 11.55 9.28
C PRO A 90 4.07 10.52 9.22
N SER A 91 4.46 9.25 9.27
CA SER A 91 3.51 8.12 9.30
C SER A 91 3.01 7.90 10.74
N GLU A 92 2.24 8.87 11.26
CA GLU A 92 1.74 8.85 12.64
C GLU A 92 0.32 9.45 12.73
N ILE A 93 -0.37 9.14 13.80
CA ILE A 93 -1.68 9.73 14.09
C ILE A 93 -1.45 11.07 14.79
N PHE A 94 -1.95 12.16 14.19
CA PHE A 94 -1.93 13.49 14.79
C PHE A 94 -3.14 13.66 15.70
N ILE A 95 -2.89 13.93 16.98
CA ILE A 95 -3.93 14.23 17.97
C ILE A 95 -3.96 15.74 18.17
N ILE A 96 -5.10 16.33 17.90
CA ILE A 96 -5.34 17.78 18.03
C ILE A 96 -6.27 18.07 19.22
#